data_1c6c0f84eb670d3e7f30d351c7137093
#
_entry.id   1c6c0f84eb670d3e7f30d351c7137093
#
_cell.length_a   1.000
_cell.length_b   1.000
_cell.length_c   1.000
_cell.angle_alpha   90.00
_cell.angle_beta   90.00
_cell.angle_gamma   90.00
#
_symmetry.space_group_name_H-M   'P 1'
#
loop_
_entity.id
_entity.type
_entity.pdbx_description
1 polymer ?
#
loop_
_entity_poly.entity_id
_entity_poly.type
_entity_poly.pdbx_seq_one_letter_code
_entity_poly.pdbx_strand_id
1 'polypeptide(L)'
;MGSDTIWIIGSNMTRFGKHPDKDVVDLAAEASREALKDAGISLSEVGVLGVGNLMNAGAGIGQQLQKQIGQTGIPVFNVSNACATGATALRVAIMAVKAGETDVGMAVGVEKLAGAGLLGQRGPKPESETWQPSGRFGALSSTEGRIGTSIMPGVFAQVGMEYGHKYGGTSFELFAKISEKNHSHSTLNPLAAYQKRFTLEEIMNDVMIAYPNTRPMCSGNCDGAAAMIVVNDEKLKSLPLEVQKRAVKISASVLTSDPYVDGCQILPDVNTLTRNAASQAYEQAGIGPEDLDLVELHDCFATAELVHYDNLMLCEEGGAVDFFESGAPWRDGAKPVNVSGGLQSKGHPIAATGIANIHEXVMHLRGEAGDRQIEGARVGLAHVIGLGSACGVHILEXVAXXFSRLISFVESXLNKQTKYXXISXLDQFWVFGDSKPRVISITG
;
A
#
# COMPACT_ATOMS: atom_id res chain seq x y z
N MET A 1 8.72 -3.30 -28.67
CA MET A 1 8.20 -3.88 -27.43
C MET A 1 8.27 -2.81 -26.36
N GLY A 2 7.14 -2.47 -25.74
CA GLY A 2 7.13 -1.47 -24.67
C GLY A 2 7.96 -1.93 -23.49
N SER A 3 8.52 -0.98 -22.76
CA SER A 3 9.23 -1.28 -21.50
C SER A 3 8.24 -1.83 -20.48
N ASP A 4 8.57 -2.94 -19.85
CA ASP A 4 7.74 -3.51 -18.78
C ASP A 4 7.85 -2.72 -17.47
N THR A 5 8.76 -1.76 -17.40
CA THR A 5 9.00 -0.96 -16.19
C THR A 5 7.97 0.17 -16.07
N ILE A 6 7.36 0.27 -14.92
CA ILE A 6 6.38 1.31 -14.61
C ILE A 6 6.91 2.18 -13.47
N TRP A 7 6.71 3.47 -13.62
CA TRP A 7 7.21 4.48 -12.67
C TRP A 7 6.06 5.31 -12.12
N ILE A 8 6.08 5.58 -10.84
CA ILE A 8 5.21 6.57 -10.20
C ILE A 8 5.92 7.92 -10.31
N ILE A 9 5.28 8.89 -10.95
CA ILE A 9 5.81 10.25 -11.07
C ILE A 9 5.02 11.27 -10.23
N GLY A 10 3.77 10.95 -9.90
CA GLY A 10 2.94 11.83 -9.08
C GLY A 10 2.12 11.04 -8.08
N SER A 11 1.97 11.58 -6.89
CA SER A 11 1.25 10.93 -5.80
C SER A 11 0.70 11.97 -4.83
N ASN A 12 -0.54 11.78 -4.41
CA ASN A 12 -1.14 12.63 -3.38
C ASN A 12 -2.24 11.89 -2.64
N MET A 13 -2.45 12.26 -1.39
CA MET A 13 -3.65 11.86 -0.65
C MET A 13 -4.19 13.07 0.11
N THR A 14 -5.50 13.15 0.23
CA THR A 14 -6.12 14.17 1.10
C THR A 14 -5.82 13.81 2.56
N ARG A 15 -5.90 14.76 3.45
CA ARG A 15 -5.92 14.42 4.88
C ARG A 15 -7.13 13.51 5.11
N PHE A 16 -6.92 12.37 5.74
CA PHE A 16 -8.04 11.48 6.11
C PHE A 16 -8.73 12.07 7.35
N GLY A 17 -10.05 11.92 7.41
CA GLY A 17 -10.80 12.47 8.52
C GLY A 17 -12.28 12.68 8.19
N LYS A 18 -12.85 13.76 8.71
CA LYS A 18 -14.23 14.15 8.41
C LYS A 18 -14.22 15.36 7.48
N HIS A 19 -14.92 15.25 6.37
CA HIS A 19 -15.02 16.31 5.37
C HIS A 19 -16.48 16.63 5.07
N PRO A 20 -17.18 17.29 6.01
CA PRO A 20 -18.63 17.53 5.85
C PRO A 20 -18.96 18.41 4.64
N ASP A 21 -18.05 19.28 4.23
CA ASP A 21 -18.27 20.26 3.16
C ASP A 21 -17.85 19.77 1.77
N LYS A 22 -17.37 18.51 1.66
CA LYS A 22 -16.92 17.93 0.40
C LYS A 22 -17.68 16.65 0.11
N ASP A 23 -18.11 16.47 -1.12
CA ASP A 23 -18.66 15.18 -1.54
C ASP A 23 -17.53 14.25 -2.01
N VAL A 24 -17.90 13.05 -2.46
CA VAL A 24 -16.93 12.04 -2.87
C VAL A 24 -16.13 12.49 -4.11
N VAL A 25 -16.78 13.22 -5.02
CA VAL A 25 -16.12 13.70 -6.24
C VAL A 25 -15.16 14.86 -5.92
N ASP A 26 -15.52 15.73 -4.97
CA ASP A 26 -14.66 16.83 -4.52
C ASP A 26 -13.34 16.30 -3.93
N LEU A 27 -13.45 15.26 -3.07
CA LEU A 27 -12.26 14.64 -2.46
C LEU A 27 -11.38 13.99 -3.53
N ALA A 28 -12.00 13.25 -4.46
CA ALA A 28 -11.27 12.63 -5.57
C ALA A 28 -10.58 13.68 -6.45
N ALA A 29 -11.28 14.79 -6.73
CA ALA A 29 -10.74 15.88 -7.55
C ALA A 29 -9.55 16.58 -6.89
N GLU A 30 -9.61 16.78 -5.57
CA GLU A 30 -8.50 17.35 -4.80
C GLU A 30 -7.25 16.48 -4.91
N ALA A 31 -7.37 15.19 -4.59
CA ALA A 31 -6.24 14.28 -4.67
C ALA A 31 -5.69 14.21 -6.10
N SER A 32 -6.58 14.18 -7.10
CA SER A 32 -6.21 14.10 -8.52
C SER A 32 -5.40 15.30 -8.97
N ARG A 33 -5.87 16.51 -8.67
CA ARG A 33 -5.19 17.75 -9.07
C ARG A 33 -3.81 17.87 -8.42
N GLU A 34 -3.71 17.52 -7.16
CA GLU A 34 -2.43 17.58 -6.45
C GLU A 34 -1.47 16.48 -6.94
N ALA A 35 -1.96 15.30 -7.31
CA ALA A 35 -1.11 14.26 -7.91
C ALA A 35 -0.59 14.68 -9.30
N LEU A 36 -1.43 15.33 -10.12
CA LEU A 36 -1.02 15.87 -11.42
C LEU A 36 0.04 16.97 -11.24
N LYS A 37 -0.16 17.84 -10.26
CA LYS A 37 0.79 18.90 -9.91
C LYS A 37 2.13 18.31 -9.43
N ASP A 38 2.09 17.28 -8.57
CA ASP A 38 3.28 16.57 -8.10
C ASP A 38 4.04 15.91 -9.26
N ALA A 39 3.30 15.38 -10.25
CA ALA A 39 3.86 14.77 -11.45
C ALA A 39 4.43 15.81 -12.44
N GLY A 40 4.00 17.06 -12.34
CA GLY A 40 4.38 18.12 -13.28
C GLY A 40 3.79 17.95 -14.68
N ILE A 41 2.63 17.29 -14.78
CA ILE A 41 1.94 17.08 -16.08
C ILE A 41 0.49 17.55 -16.00
N SER A 42 -0.11 17.73 -17.18
CA SER A 42 -1.53 18.10 -17.29
C SER A 42 -2.41 16.84 -17.45
N LEU A 43 -3.70 16.97 -17.17
CA LEU A 43 -4.65 15.89 -17.40
C LEU A 43 -4.72 15.48 -18.86
N SER A 44 -4.46 16.40 -19.80
CA SER A 44 -4.48 16.09 -21.24
C SER A 44 -3.42 15.07 -21.66
N GLU A 45 -2.40 14.83 -20.82
CA GLU A 45 -1.36 13.82 -21.07
C GLU A 45 -1.74 12.44 -20.55
N VAL A 46 -2.77 12.36 -19.69
CA VAL A 46 -3.25 11.09 -19.13
C VAL A 46 -4.13 10.38 -20.14
N GLY A 47 -3.86 9.10 -20.40
CA GLY A 47 -4.61 8.33 -21.39
C GLY A 47 -5.60 7.31 -20.81
N VAL A 48 -5.56 7.07 -19.48
CA VAL A 48 -6.51 6.17 -18.81
C VAL A 48 -6.71 6.60 -17.38
N LEU A 49 -7.93 6.46 -16.88
CA LEU A 49 -8.30 6.80 -15.50
C LEU A 49 -8.97 5.59 -14.82
N GLY A 50 -8.31 5.01 -13.84
CA GLY A 50 -8.90 4.00 -12.96
C GLY A 50 -9.42 4.65 -11.69
N VAL A 51 -10.68 4.46 -11.36
CA VAL A 51 -11.29 5.07 -10.16
C VAL A 51 -11.91 4.00 -9.29
N GLY A 52 -11.46 3.93 -8.05
CA GLY A 52 -11.96 3.01 -7.04
C GLY A 52 -12.92 3.69 -6.08
N ASN A 53 -14.07 3.06 -5.89
CA ASN A 53 -15.05 3.46 -4.87
C ASN A 53 -15.87 2.23 -4.50
N LEU A 54 -16.16 2.02 -3.22
CA LEU A 54 -16.92 0.86 -2.78
C LEU A 54 -18.39 1.21 -2.53
N MET A 55 -18.66 2.26 -1.76
CA MET A 55 -20.01 2.54 -1.28
C MET A 55 -20.94 3.06 -2.37
N ASN A 56 -20.39 3.75 -3.36
CA ASN A 56 -21.15 4.31 -4.48
C ASN A 56 -20.65 3.76 -5.83
N ALA A 57 -20.24 2.50 -5.85
CA ALA A 57 -19.60 1.89 -7.03
C ALA A 57 -20.46 1.98 -8.30
N GLY A 58 -21.79 1.92 -8.16
CA GLY A 58 -22.71 2.02 -9.30
C GLY A 58 -22.96 3.45 -9.79
N ALA A 59 -22.43 4.47 -9.13
CA ALA A 59 -22.76 5.87 -9.44
C ALA A 59 -21.87 6.52 -10.52
N GLY A 60 -20.91 5.78 -11.09
CA GLY A 60 -20.03 6.33 -12.14
C GLY A 60 -19.15 7.46 -11.62
N ILE A 61 -18.55 7.27 -10.45
CA ILE A 61 -17.72 8.31 -9.79
C ILE A 61 -16.59 8.76 -10.73
N GLY A 62 -15.99 7.83 -11.48
CA GLY A 62 -14.89 8.18 -12.39
C GLY A 62 -15.31 9.13 -13.51
N GLN A 63 -16.52 8.96 -14.08
CA GLN A 63 -17.02 9.88 -15.08
C GLN A 63 -17.33 11.25 -14.49
N GLN A 64 -17.88 11.30 -13.27
CA GLN A 64 -18.10 12.56 -12.58
C GLN A 64 -16.79 13.26 -12.25
N LEU A 65 -15.79 12.50 -11.78
CA LEU A 65 -14.46 13.02 -11.50
C LEU A 65 -13.81 13.60 -12.77
N GLN A 66 -13.83 12.84 -13.87
CA GLN A 66 -13.23 13.24 -15.13
C GLN A 66 -13.84 14.58 -15.61
N LYS A 67 -15.15 14.77 -15.46
CA LYS A 67 -15.81 16.04 -15.76
C LYS A 67 -15.28 17.18 -14.89
N GLN A 68 -15.10 16.91 -13.58
CA GLN A 68 -14.72 17.95 -12.63
C GLN A 68 -13.25 18.37 -12.76
N ILE A 69 -12.35 17.48 -13.21
CA ILE A 69 -10.92 17.80 -13.30
C ILE A 69 -10.48 18.25 -14.70
N GLY A 70 -11.32 18.14 -15.73
CA GLY A 70 -10.96 18.69 -17.05
C GLY A 70 -11.63 18.09 -18.27
N GLN A 71 -12.39 17.04 -18.13
CA GLN A 71 -13.24 16.44 -19.18
C GLN A 71 -12.51 16.20 -20.52
N THR A 72 -11.35 15.52 -20.45
CA THR A 72 -10.52 15.25 -21.63
C THR A 72 -11.03 14.11 -22.52
N GLY A 73 -12.05 13.36 -22.05
CA GLY A 73 -12.63 12.26 -22.83
C GLY A 73 -11.84 10.94 -22.72
N ILE A 74 -10.94 10.82 -21.78
CA ILE A 74 -10.14 9.59 -21.58
C ILE A 74 -11.01 8.42 -21.12
N PRO A 75 -10.63 7.18 -21.44
CA PRO A 75 -11.30 5.98 -20.90
C PRO A 75 -11.27 5.97 -19.37
N VAL A 76 -12.42 5.65 -18.78
CA VAL A 76 -12.58 5.60 -17.33
C VAL A 76 -13.02 4.19 -16.93
N PHE A 77 -12.31 3.61 -15.98
CA PHE A 77 -12.64 2.32 -15.36
C PHE A 77 -13.04 2.53 -13.91
N ASN A 78 -14.30 2.32 -13.59
CA ASN A 78 -14.76 2.32 -12.20
C ASN A 78 -14.60 0.90 -11.65
N VAL A 79 -13.93 0.77 -10.52
CA VAL A 79 -13.64 -0.53 -9.92
C VAL A 79 -14.09 -0.58 -8.46
N SER A 80 -14.44 -1.78 -8.02
CA SER A 80 -14.81 -2.06 -6.63
C SER A 80 -14.29 -3.46 -6.26
N ASN A 81 -13.53 -3.54 -5.17
CA ASN A 81 -12.89 -4.80 -4.74
C ASN A 81 -12.67 -4.77 -3.23
N ALA A 82 -13.72 -4.45 -2.49
CA ALA A 82 -13.69 -4.28 -1.04
C ALA A 82 -12.54 -3.34 -0.65
N CYS A 83 -11.77 -3.66 0.42
CA CYS A 83 -10.68 -2.78 0.86
C CYS A 83 -9.47 -2.78 -0.09
N ALA A 84 -9.41 -3.71 -1.04
CA ALA A 84 -8.38 -3.72 -2.09
C ALA A 84 -8.75 -2.83 -3.29
N THR A 85 -9.84 -2.08 -3.23
CA THR A 85 -10.34 -1.26 -4.33
C THR A 85 -9.28 -0.28 -4.87
N GLY A 86 -8.55 0.42 -4.00
CA GLY A 86 -7.51 1.36 -4.44
C GLY A 86 -6.37 0.68 -5.19
N ALA A 87 -5.91 -0.45 -4.66
CA ALA A 87 -4.88 -1.26 -5.32
C ALA A 87 -5.37 -1.76 -6.69
N THR A 88 -6.66 -2.11 -6.79
CA THR A 88 -7.29 -2.53 -8.04
C THR A 88 -7.32 -1.38 -9.06
N ALA A 89 -7.68 -0.17 -8.63
CA ALA A 89 -7.67 1.02 -9.51
C ALA A 89 -6.27 1.28 -10.07
N LEU A 90 -5.25 1.19 -9.20
CA LEU A 90 -3.86 1.35 -9.64
C LEU A 90 -3.44 0.23 -10.60
N ARG A 91 -3.86 -1.00 -10.32
CA ARG A 91 -3.55 -2.14 -11.19
C ARG A 91 -4.12 -1.95 -12.60
N VAL A 92 -5.32 -1.36 -12.73
CA VAL A 92 -5.91 -1.02 -14.04
C VAL A 92 -5.01 -0.04 -14.80
N ALA A 93 -4.57 1.03 -14.13
CA ALA A 93 -3.69 2.03 -14.76
C ALA A 93 -2.36 1.38 -15.20
N ILE A 94 -1.75 0.55 -14.33
CA ILE A 94 -0.51 -0.18 -14.63
C ILE A 94 -0.70 -1.09 -15.85
N MET A 95 -1.79 -1.85 -15.89
CA MET A 95 -2.07 -2.78 -17.00
C MET A 95 -2.23 -2.05 -18.34
N ALA A 96 -2.93 -0.92 -18.33
CA ALA A 96 -3.13 -0.11 -19.55
C ALA A 96 -1.79 0.42 -20.09
N VAL A 97 -0.91 0.89 -19.18
CA VAL A 97 0.42 1.40 -19.57
C VAL A 97 1.31 0.24 -20.07
N LYS A 98 1.32 -0.91 -19.37
CA LYS A 98 2.08 -2.09 -19.82
C LYS A 98 1.60 -2.63 -21.16
N ALA A 99 0.29 -2.59 -21.41
CA ALA A 99 -0.29 -3.05 -22.66
C ALA A 99 0.02 -2.09 -23.84
N GLY A 100 0.55 -0.91 -23.54
CA GLY A 100 0.83 0.09 -24.58
C GLY A 100 -0.41 0.84 -25.07
N GLU A 101 -1.52 0.78 -24.33
CA GLU A 101 -2.72 1.55 -24.63
C GLU A 101 -2.48 3.04 -24.41
N THR A 102 -1.59 3.37 -23.48
CA THR A 102 -1.21 4.74 -23.15
C THR A 102 0.18 4.75 -22.49
N ASP A 103 0.85 5.89 -22.54
CA ASP A 103 2.12 6.10 -21.84
C ASP A 103 1.92 6.59 -20.41
N VAL A 104 0.72 7.14 -20.10
CA VAL A 104 0.41 7.76 -18.81
C VAL A 104 -0.93 7.24 -18.30
N GLY A 105 -0.91 6.64 -17.11
CA GLY A 105 -2.12 6.19 -16.42
C GLY A 105 -2.32 6.95 -15.12
N MET A 106 -3.57 7.14 -14.75
CA MET A 106 -3.95 7.75 -13.46
C MET A 106 -4.87 6.82 -12.70
N ALA A 107 -4.62 6.68 -11.41
CA ALA A 107 -5.47 5.91 -10.52
C ALA A 107 -5.92 6.79 -9.35
N VAL A 108 -7.19 6.66 -8.97
CA VAL A 108 -7.78 7.40 -7.85
C VAL A 108 -8.62 6.44 -7.02
N GLY A 109 -8.45 6.50 -5.71
CA GLY A 109 -9.33 5.80 -4.79
C GLY A 109 -9.98 6.81 -3.85
N VAL A 110 -11.27 6.70 -3.63
CA VAL A 110 -12.00 7.67 -2.79
C VAL A 110 -13.13 6.98 -2.03
N GLU A 111 -13.32 7.39 -0.77
CA GLU A 111 -14.45 6.93 0.02
C GLU A 111 -14.91 8.00 0.99
N LYS A 112 -16.20 7.98 1.33
CA LYS A 112 -16.77 8.90 2.32
C LYS A 112 -17.59 8.10 3.32
N LEU A 113 -17.01 7.86 4.49
CA LEU A 113 -17.57 6.97 5.52
C LEU A 113 -17.83 7.67 6.86
N ALA A 114 -17.29 8.88 7.07
CA ALA A 114 -17.42 9.57 8.35
C ALA A 114 -18.89 9.92 8.61
N GLY A 115 -19.40 9.49 9.75
CA GLY A 115 -20.80 9.73 10.13
C GLY A 115 -21.74 8.60 9.80
N ALA A 116 -21.60 7.98 8.63
CA ALA A 116 -22.47 6.86 8.23
C ALA A 116 -21.83 5.50 8.56
N GLY A 117 -20.53 5.41 8.33
CA GLY A 117 -19.80 4.14 8.51
C GLY A 117 -20.18 3.08 7.49
N LEU A 118 -19.39 2.03 7.43
CA LEU A 118 -19.66 0.91 6.54
C LEU A 118 -20.98 0.20 6.90
N LEU A 119 -21.29 0.14 8.18
CA LEU A 119 -22.48 -0.56 8.67
C LEU A 119 -23.70 0.35 8.84
N GLY A 120 -23.52 1.67 8.84
CA GLY A 120 -24.59 2.65 9.09
C GLY A 120 -25.59 2.81 7.95
N GLN A 121 -25.32 2.23 6.80
CA GLN A 121 -26.23 2.29 5.65
C GLN A 121 -27.20 1.10 5.60
N ARG A 122 -27.01 0.13 6.45
CA ARG A 122 -27.95 -0.98 6.57
C ARG A 122 -29.03 -0.57 7.54
N GLY A 123 -30.23 -0.42 7.05
CA GLY A 123 -31.40 -0.22 7.91
C GLY A 123 -31.55 -1.38 8.91
N PRO A 124 -32.37 -1.22 9.93
CA PRO A 124 -32.60 -2.31 10.87
C PRO A 124 -33.04 -3.56 10.10
N LYS A 125 -32.46 -4.70 10.45
CA LYS A 125 -32.84 -5.99 9.85
C LYS A 125 -34.29 -6.26 10.15
N PRO A 126 -35.11 -6.65 9.17
CA PRO A 126 -36.48 -7.07 9.46
C PRO A 126 -36.47 -8.21 10.48
N GLU A 127 -37.37 -8.16 11.43
CA GLU A 127 -37.48 -9.21 12.46
C GLU A 127 -37.72 -10.60 11.84
N SER A 128 -38.31 -10.64 10.64
CA SER A 128 -38.60 -11.86 9.92
C SER A 128 -37.38 -12.44 9.16
N GLU A 129 -36.29 -11.69 9.10
CA GLU A 129 -35.11 -12.14 8.31
C GLU A 129 -34.38 -13.23 9.06
N THR A 130 -34.60 -14.47 8.66
CA THR A 130 -33.78 -15.60 9.12
C THR A 130 -32.39 -15.45 8.53
N TRP A 131 -31.43 -15.36 9.42
CA TRP A 131 -30.06 -15.20 9.00
C TRP A 131 -29.58 -16.47 8.26
N GLN A 132 -29.10 -16.29 7.04
CA GLN A 132 -28.60 -17.39 6.23
C GLN A 132 -27.10 -17.22 6.00
N PRO A 133 -26.28 -18.20 6.30
CA PRO A 133 -24.85 -18.11 5.99
C PRO A 133 -24.67 -17.89 4.49
N SER A 134 -23.94 -16.85 4.14
CA SER A 134 -23.57 -16.63 2.75
C SER A 134 -22.39 -17.53 2.40
N GLY A 135 -22.52 -18.34 1.39
CA GLY A 135 -21.41 -19.15 0.91
C GLY A 135 -20.18 -18.32 0.51
N ARG A 136 -20.44 -17.06 0.20
CA ARG A 136 -19.36 -16.11 -0.16
C ARG A 136 -18.38 -15.85 1.00
N PHE A 137 -18.87 -15.88 2.22
CA PHE A 137 -18.06 -15.60 3.42
C PHE A 137 -17.82 -16.86 4.27
N GLY A 138 -18.36 -18.00 3.86
CA GLY A 138 -18.15 -19.26 4.54
C GLY A 138 -18.43 -19.20 6.04
N ALA A 139 -17.47 -19.62 6.84
CA ALA A 139 -17.56 -19.63 8.30
C ALA A 139 -17.74 -18.25 8.93
N LEU A 140 -17.35 -17.18 8.23
CA LEU A 140 -17.45 -15.81 8.76
C LEU A 140 -18.89 -15.41 9.04
N SER A 141 -19.80 -15.74 8.11
CA SER A 141 -21.23 -15.46 8.29
C SER A 141 -21.80 -16.20 9.48
N SER A 142 -21.36 -17.44 9.68
CA SER A 142 -21.77 -18.25 10.83
C SER A 142 -21.31 -17.60 12.13
N THR A 143 -20.10 -17.09 12.17
CA THR A 143 -19.55 -16.41 13.34
C THR A 143 -20.37 -15.18 13.69
N GLU A 144 -20.66 -14.33 12.72
CA GLU A 144 -21.49 -13.12 12.93
C GLU A 144 -22.86 -13.48 13.52
N GLY A 145 -23.53 -14.45 12.93
CA GLY A 145 -24.86 -14.85 13.38
C GLY A 145 -24.88 -15.45 14.79
N ARG A 146 -23.82 -16.09 15.19
CA ARG A 146 -23.76 -16.77 16.50
C ARG A 146 -23.34 -15.87 17.64
N ILE A 147 -22.38 -14.97 17.42
CA ILE A 147 -21.82 -14.16 18.50
C ILE A 147 -22.32 -12.72 18.54
N GLY A 148 -23.16 -12.35 17.59
CA GLY A 148 -23.78 -11.02 17.58
C GLY A 148 -22.87 -9.86 17.26
N THR A 149 -21.70 -10.13 16.72
CA THR A 149 -20.79 -9.07 16.24
C THR A 149 -20.91 -8.93 14.72
N SER A 150 -20.52 -7.78 14.19
CA SER A 150 -20.52 -7.58 12.74
C SER A 150 -19.38 -8.35 12.07
N ILE A 151 -19.50 -8.60 10.77
CA ILE A 151 -18.57 -9.44 10.01
C ILE A 151 -17.13 -8.95 10.16
N MET A 152 -16.85 -7.67 9.87
CA MET A 152 -15.48 -7.19 9.83
C MET A 152 -14.75 -7.33 11.18
N PRO A 153 -15.29 -6.79 12.28
CA PRO A 153 -14.66 -6.98 13.59
C PRO A 153 -14.56 -8.44 14.00
N GLY A 154 -15.61 -9.23 13.74
CA GLY A 154 -15.64 -10.65 14.14
C GLY A 154 -14.56 -11.48 13.44
N VAL A 155 -14.40 -11.29 12.13
CA VAL A 155 -13.40 -12.01 11.32
C VAL A 155 -12.00 -11.75 11.86
N PHE A 156 -11.63 -10.49 11.97
CA PHE A 156 -10.25 -10.15 12.32
C PHE A 156 -9.94 -10.44 13.80
N ALA A 157 -10.95 -10.35 14.68
CA ALA A 157 -10.81 -10.81 16.06
C ALA A 157 -10.52 -12.31 16.08
N GLN A 158 -11.30 -13.11 15.34
CA GLN A 158 -11.11 -14.56 15.30
C GLN A 158 -9.75 -14.94 14.71
N VAL A 159 -9.30 -14.25 13.63
CA VAL A 159 -7.99 -14.51 13.03
C VAL A 159 -6.88 -14.35 14.06
N GLY A 160 -6.91 -13.29 14.87
CA GLY A 160 -5.91 -13.09 15.92
C GLY A 160 -5.98 -14.15 17.00
N MET A 161 -7.19 -14.55 17.39
CA MET A 161 -7.37 -15.60 18.41
C MET A 161 -6.90 -16.97 17.88
N GLU A 162 -7.19 -17.28 16.62
CA GLU A 162 -6.72 -18.54 16.02
C GLU A 162 -5.20 -18.57 15.88
N TYR A 163 -4.58 -17.42 15.56
CA TYR A 163 -3.12 -17.31 15.54
C TYR A 163 -2.54 -17.66 16.92
N GLY A 164 -3.09 -17.06 17.96
CA GLY A 164 -2.67 -17.33 19.34
C GLY A 164 -2.88 -18.78 19.74
N HIS A 165 -3.98 -19.39 19.31
CA HIS A 165 -4.24 -20.80 19.58
C HIS A 165 -3.22 -21.71 18.88
N LYS A 166 -2.85 -21.37 17.64
CA LYS A 166 -1.94 -22.20 16.85
C LYS A 166 -0.48 -22.05 17.29
N TYR A 167 -0.03 -20.83 17.53
CA TYR A 167 1.40 -20.55 17.76
C TYR A 167 1.72 -20.10 19.18
N GLY A 168 0.73 -19.69 19.97
CA GLY A 168 0.93 -19.18 21.32
C GLY A 168 1.37 -17.72 21.38
N GLY A 169 1.62 -17.24 22.58
CA GLY A 169 2.25 -15.94 22.83
C GLY A 169 1.35 -14.72 22.72
N THR A 170 0.17 -14.83 22.13
CA THR A 170 -0.71 -13.66 21.99
C THR A 170 -1.42 -13.33 23.30
N SER A 171 -1.70 -12.07 23.50
CA SER A 171 -2.47 -11.58 24.64
C SER A 171 -3.23 -10.31 24.25
N PHE A 172 -4.24 -9.99 25.05
CA PHE A 172 -4.98 -8.73 24.87
C PHE A 172 -4.02 -7.53 24.92
N GLU A 173 -3.06 -7.58 25.88
CA GLU A 173 -2.05 -6.52 26.01
C GLU A 173 -1.16 -6.40 24.78
N LEU A 174 -0.75 -7.53 24.18
CA LEU A 174 0.08 -7.51 22.95
C LEU A 174 -0.64 -6.76 21.82
N PHE A 175 -1.91 -7.09 21.59
CA PHE A 175 -2.69 -6.41 20.54
C PHE A 175 -2.87 -4.92 20.86
N ALA A 176 -3.05 -4.57 22.14
CA ALA A 176 -3.14 -3.17 22.54
C ALA A 176 -1.81 -2.41 22.29
N LYS A 177 -0.65 -3.06 22.52
CA LYS A 177 0.68 -2.49 22.22
C LYS A 177 0.84 -2.21 20.71
N ILE A 178 0.31 -3.07 19.85
CA ILE A 178 0.34 -2.84 18.40
C ILE A 178 -0.42 -1.53 18.07
N SER A 179 -1.58 -1.37 18.67
CA SER A 179 -2.38 -0.15 18.49
C SER A 179 -1.66 1.08 19.05
N GLU A 180 -1.03 0.96 20.21
CA GLU A 180 -0.23 2.04 20.82
C GLU A 180 0.86 2.49 19.85
N LYS A 181 1.56 1.54 19.22
CA LYS A 181 2.57 1.82 18.18
C LYS A 181 1.96 2.66 17.05
N ASN A 182 0.86 2.21 16.48
CA ASN A 182 0.24 2.89 15.32
C ASN A 182 -0.26 4.29 15.68
N HIS A 183 -0.89 4.44 16.86
CA HIS A 183 -1.31 5.77 17.34
C HIS A 183 -0.11 6.67 17.64
N SER A 184 1.00 6.12 18.09
CA SER A 184 2.25 6.89 18.26
C SER A 184 2.78 7.36 16.90
N HIS A 185 2.86 6.47 15.92
CA HIS A 185 3.34 6.78 14.57
C HIS A 185 2.52 7.92 13.92
N SER A 186 1.20 7.86 14.03
CA SER A 186 0.30 8.83 13.38
C SER A 186 0.48 10.27 13.88
N THR A 187 1.02 10.46 15.08
CA THR A 187 1.27 11.81 15.59
C THR A 187 2.29 12.58 14.75
N LEU A 188 3.09 11.84 13.96
CA LEU A 188 4.09 12.43 13.06
C LEU A 188 3.53 12.61 11.63
N ASN A 189 2.28 12.20 11.38
CA ASN A 189 1.70 12.23 10.04
C ASN A 189 0.60 13.29 9.96
N PRO A 190 0.85 14.45 9.32
CA PRO A 190 -0.17 15.51 9.23
C PRO A 190 -1.41 15.11 8.42
N LEU A 191 -1.33 14.03 7.63
CA LEU A 191 -2.45 13.54 6.83
C LEU A 191 -3.31 12.50 7.56
N ALA A 192 -2.90 12.10 8.78
CA ALA A 192 -3.62 11.10 9.56
C ALA A 192 -4.93 11.66 10.15
N ALA A 193 -5.96 10.81 10.17
CA ALA A 193 -7.26 11.17 10.75
C ALA A 193 -7.17 11.39 12.26
N TYR A 194 -6.38 10.56 12.93
CA TYR A 194 -6.17 10.63 14.38
C TYR A 194 -4.70 10.92 14.65
N GLN A 195 -4.43 12.00 15.37
CA GLN A 195 -3.08 12.44 15.72
C GLN A 195 -2.92 12.52 17.23
N LYS A 196 -3.49 11.54 17.93
CA LYS A 196 -3.46 11.46 19.39
C LYS A 196 -2.74 10.20 19.82
N ARG A 197 -1.78 10.34 20.72
CA ARG A 197 -1.22 9.19 21.44
C ARG A 197 -2.26 8.67 22.43
N PHE A 198 -2.32 7.39 22.55
CA PHE A 198 -3.07 6.68 23.60
C PHE A 198 -2.08 5.92 24.45
N THR A 199 -2.31 5.89 25.74
CA THR A 199 -1.57 5.00 26.63
C THR A 199 -2.14 3.58 26.48
N LEU A 200 -1.35 2.60 26.83
CA LEU A 200 -1.78 1.21 26.83
C LEU A 200 -3.07 1.04 27.67
N GLU A 201 -3.12 1.70 28.83
CA GLU A 201 -4.29 1.66 29.72
C GLU A 201 -5.54 2.26 29.05
N GLU A 202 -5.41 3.40 28.35
CA GLU A 202 -6.52 4.00 27.61
C GLU A 202 -7.04 3.05 26.54
N ILE A 203 -6.14 2.39 25.81
CA ILE A 203 -6.51 1.45 24.73
C ILE A 203 -7.26 0.25 25.33
N MET A 204 -6.72 -0.35 26.38
CA MET A 204 -7.28 -1.57 26.97
C MET A 204 -8.63 -1.33 27.65
N ASN A 205 -8.84 -0.14 28.20
CA ASN A 205 -10.08 0.19 28.93
C ASN A 205 -11.15 0.85 28.05
N ASP A 206 -10.91 1.02 26.74
CA ASP A 206 -11.89 1.58 25.82
C ASP A 206 -12.97 0.54 25.49
N VAL A 207 -14.00 0.97 24.77
CA VAL A 207 -15.13 0.12 24.37
C VAL A 207 -14.63 -1.10 23.58
N MET A 208 -15.01 -2.28 24.03
CA MET A 208 -14.72 -3.53 23.33
C MET A 208 -15.63 -3.63 22.09
N ILE A 209 -15.02 -3.78 20.92
CA ILE A 209 -15.76 -3.92 19.66
C ILE A 209 -15.95 -5.40 19.32
N ALA A 210 -14.86 -6.19 19.34
CA ALA A 210 -14.89 -7.64 19.20
C ALA A 210 -13.59 -8.17 19.82
N TYR A 211 -13.71 -8.89 20.94
CA TYR A 211 -12.53 -9.33 21.68
C TYR A 211 -11.52 -10.04 20.77
N PRO A 212 -10.22 -9.65 20.76
CA PRO A 212 -9.58 -8.74 21.72
C PRO A 212 -9.46 -7.27 21.28
N ASN A 213 -10.19 -6.82 20.27
CA ASN A 213 -10.05 -5.47 19.75
C ASN A 213 -11.02 -4.48 20.41
N THR A 214 -10.45 -3.51 21.14
CA THR A 214 -11.19 -2.33 21.61
C THR A 214 -11.26 -1.29 20.49
N ARG A 215 -12.02 -0.22 20.70
CA ARG A 215 -12.24 0.82 19.68
C ARG A 215 -10.94 1.42 19.10
N PRO A 216 -9.93 1.80 19.90
CA PRO A 216 -8.67 2.30 19.29
C PRO A 216 -7.89 1.25 18.49
N MET A 217 -8.19 -0.03 18.70
CA MET A 217 -7.53 -1.15 18.01
C MET A 217 -8.20 -1.46 16.67
N CYS A 218 -9.19 -0.65 16.28
CA CYS A 218 -9.96 -0.82 15.05
C CYS A 218 -9.75 0.39 14.13
N SER A 219 -9.72 0.18 12.82
CA SER A 219 -9.65 1.28 11.88
C SER A 219 -10.90 2.16 11.98
N GLY A 220 -10.69 3.47 11.98
CA GLY A 220 -11.77 4.43 12.09
C GLY A 220 -12.44 4.72 10.74
N ASN A 221 -13.77 4.84 10.77
CA ASN A 221 -14.51 5.30 9.59
C ASN A 221 -14.16 6.76 9.31
N CYS A 222 -13.63 7.04 8.13
CA CYS A 222 -13.26 8.38 7.73
C CYS A 222 -13.44 8.59 6.23
N ASP A 223 -13.37 9.84 5.83
CA ASP A 223 -13.43 10.27 4.44
C ASP A 223 -12.02 10.50 3.92
N GLY A 224 -11.81 10.27 2.63
CA GLY A 224 -10.55 10.60 2.01
C GLY A 224 -10.40 10.07 0.61
N ALA A 225 -9.40 10.59 -0.08
CA ALA A 225 -9.04 10.17 -1.43
C ALA A 225 -7.51 10.09 -1.54
N ALA A 226 -7.07 9.27 -2.47
CA ALA A 226 -5.64 9.21 -2.85
C ALA A 226 -5.56 9.00 -4.35
N ALA A 227 -4.54 9.58 -4.99
CA ALA A 227 -4.36 9.53 -6.42
C ALA A 227 -2.90 9.29 -6.77
N MET A 228 -2.68 8.64 -7.92
CA MET A 228 -1.34 8.26 -8.37
C MET A 228 -1.24 8.35 -9.89
N ILE A 229 -0.09 8.85 -10.38
CA ILE A 229 0.20 8.95 -11.80
C ILE A 229 1.33 7.98 -12.11
N VAL A 230 1.11 7.10 -13.08
CA VAL A 230 2.11 6.11 -13.50
C VAL A 230 2.45 6.29 -14.98
N VAL A 231 3.71 6.02 -15.34
CA VAL A 231 4.22 6.16 -16.69
C VAL A 231 5.14 5.00 -17.05
N ASN A 232 5.34 4.78 -18.36
CA ASN A 232 6.36 3.85 -18.85
C ASN A 232 7.74 4.54 -18.93
N ASP A 233 8.78 3.79 -19.24
CA ASP A 233 10.16 4.28 -19.37
C ASP A 233 10.32 5.40 -20.40
N GLU A 234 9.65 5.27 -21.55
CA GLU A 234 9.78 6.25 -22.65
C GLU A 234 9.22 7.59 -22.23
N LYS A 235 8.04 7.57 -21.61
CA LYS A 235 7.44 8.81 -21.10
C LYS A 235 8.30 9.41 -20.01
N LEU A 236 8.80 8.61 -19.05
CA LEU A 236 9.67 9.11 -17.98
C LEU A 236 10.88 9.85 -18.55
N LYS A 237 11.57 9.26 -19.55
CA LYS A 237 12.76 9.87 -20.17
C LYS A 237 12.45 11.18 -20.87
N SER A 238 11.21 11.41 -21.31
CA SER A 238 10.80 12.66 -21.97
C SER A 238 10.48 13.79 -20.98
N LEU A 239 10.36 13.47 -19.68
CA LEU A 239 9.99 14.46 -18.66
C LEU A 239 11.22 15.20 -18.13
N PRO A 240 11.04 16.37 -17.49
CA PRO A 240 12.15 17.10 -16.88
C PRO A 240 12.95 16.24 -15.90
N LEU A 241 14.25 16.48 -15.83
CA LEU A 241 15.17 15.71 -14.98
C LEU A 241 14.74 15.67 -13.51
N GLU A 242 14.12 16.74 -13.01
CA GLU A 242 13.65 16.81 -11.63
C GLU A 242 12.51 15.81 -11.37
N VAL A 243 11.64 15.60 -12.35
CA VAL A 243 10.60 14.56 -12.26
C VAL A 243 11.24 13.17 -12.33
N GLN A 244 12.20 12.98 -13.23
CA GLN A 244 12.91 11.70 -13.39
C GLN A 244 13.61 11.29 -12.07
N LYS A 245 14.26 12.22 -11.38
CA LYS A 245 14.98 11.97 -10.12
C LYS A 245 14.05 11.56 -8.98
N ARG A 246 12.80 12.05 -9.01
CA ARG A 246 11.79 11.74 -7.97
C ARG A 246 10.92 10.53 -8.32
N ALA A 247 11.08 9.97 -9.53
CA ALA A 247 10.28 8.83 -9.97
C ALA A 247 10.59 7.60 -9.11
N VAL A 248 9.53 6.87 -8.74
CA VAL A 248 9.63 5.65 -7.94
C VAL A 248 9.22 4.47 -8.82
N LYS A 249 10.08 3.47 -8.91
CA LYS A 249 9.83 2.27 -9.71
C LYS A 249 8.82 1.36 -9.01
N ILE A 250 7.86 0.84 -9.75
CA ILE A 250 6.99 -0.25 -9.28
C ILE A 250 7.67 -1.57 -9.71
N SER A 251 8.34 -2.20 -8.76
CA SER A 251 9.04 -3.46 -9.02
C SER A 251 8.12 -4.66 -8.99
N ALA A 252 7.03 -4.57 -8.21
CA ALA A 252 5.97 -5.57 -8.25
C ALA A 252 4.61 -4.91 -8.08
N SER A 253 3.62 -5.44 -8.79
CA SER A 253 2.22 -5.08 -8.63
C SER A 253 1.40 -6.36 -8.81
N VAL A 254 0.89 -6.87 -7.71
CA VAL A 254 0.17 -8.15 -7.66
C VAL A 254 -1.23 -7.92 -7.11
N LEU A 255 -2.21 -8.55 -7.72
CA LEU A 255 -3.59 -8.59 -7.24
C LEU A 255 -4.06 -10.03 -7.35
N THR A 256 -4.50 -10.61 -6.23
CA THR A 256 -4.92 -12.02 -6.16
C THR A 256 -6.31 -12.16 -5.55
N SER A 257 -6.90 -13.33 -5.74
CA SER A 257 -8.06 -13.82 -4.99
C SER A 257 -7.69 -15.13 -4.30
N ASP A 258 -8.56 -15.61 -3.42
CA ASP A 258 -8.31 -16.84 -2.67
C ASP A 258 -8.20 -18.04 -3.62
N PRO A 259 -7.13 -18.84 -3.49
CA PRO A 259 -7.11 -20.15 -4.14
C PRO A 259 -8.04 -21.11 -3.38
N TYR A 260 -8.46 -22.18 -4.04
CA TYR A 260 -9.25 -23.21 -3.37
C TYR A 260 -8.39 -23.87 -2.27
N VAL A 261 -8.96 -23.95 -1.07
CA VAL A 261 -8.34 -24.65 0.07
C VAL A 261 -9.38 -25.60 0.66
N ASP A 262 -9.01 -26.87 0.80
CA ASP A 262 -9.89 -27.88 1.38
C ASP A 262 -10.08 -27.64 2.87
N GLY A 263 -11.31 -27.74 3.34
CA GLY A 263 -11.63 -27.48 4.74
C GLY A 263 -11.45 -26.02 5.16
N CYS A 264 -11.81 -25.10 4.30
CA CYS A 264 -11.64 -23.66 4.47
C CYS A 264 -12.04 -23.18 5.87
N GLN A 265 -11.13 -22.48 6.53
CA GLN A 265 -11.33 -21.83 7.81
C GLN A 265 -10.86 -20.37 7.72
N ILE A 266 -11.23 -19.55 8.70
CA ILE A 266 -10.94 -18.12 8.65
C ILE A 266 -9.44 -17.82 8.57
N LEU A 267 -8.66 -18.39 9.47
CA LEU A 267 -7.22 -18.13 9.53
C LEU A 267 -6.48 -18.62 8.28
N PRO A 268 -6.71 -19.86 7.81
CA PRO A 268 -6.06 -20.29 6.57
C PRO A 268 -6.40 -19.41 5.36
N ASP A 269 -7.64 -18.94 5.25
CA ASP A 269 -8.05 -18.08 4.14
C ASP A 269 -7.24 -16.78 4.12
N VAL A 270 -7.15 -16.10 5.27
CA VAL A 270 -6.41 -14.84 5.39
C VAL A 270 -4.92 -15.06 5.10
N ASN A 271 -4.33 -16.10 5.68
CA ASN A 271 -2.91 -16.41 5.49
C ASN A 271 -2.62 -16.76 4.03
N THR A 272 -3.39 -17.68 3.45
CA THR A 272 -3.15 -18.16 2.09
C THR A 272 -3.23 -17.03 1.07
N LEU A 273 -4.24 -16.19 1.19
CA LEU A 273 -4.45 -15.05 0.29
C LEU A 273 -3.24 -14.11 0.31
N THR A 274 -2.84 -13.64 1.51
CA THR A 274 -1.73 -12.70 1.65
C THR A 274 -0.39 -13.34 1.29
N ARG A 275 -0.12 -14.57 1.75
CA ARG A 275 1.13 -15.28 1.44
C ARG A 275 1.31 -15.49 -0.06
N ASN A 276 0.25 -15.87 -0.77
CA ASN A 276 0.31 -16.06 -2.23
C ASN A 276 0.63 -14.73 -2.94
N ALA A 277 -0.02 -13.66 -2.53
CA ALA A 277 0.22 -12.34 -3.13
C ALA A 277 1.65 -11.86 -2.83
N ALA A 278 2.12 -12.04 -1.58
CA ALA A 278 3.46 -11.64 -1.16
C ALA A 278 4.53 -12.44 -1.91
N SER A 279 4.37 -13.77 -2.00
CA SER A 279 5.32 -14.63 -2.73
C SER A 279 5.44 -14.20 -4.19
N GLN A 280 4.31 -13.97 -4.86
CA GLN A 280 4.30 -13.49 -6.24
C GLN A 280 4.97 -12.12 -6.37
N ALA A 281 4.76 -11.23 -5.39
CA ALA A 281 5.35 -9.89 -5.42
C ALA A 281 6.87 -9.95 -5.25
N TYR A 282 7.35 -10.76 -4.32
CA TYR A 282 8.80 -10.95 -4.11
C TYR A 282 9.45 -11.56 -5.35
N GLU A 283 8.81 -12.59 -5.94
CA GLU A 283 9.30 -13.20 -7.19
C GLU A 283 9.33 -12.17 -8.33
N GLN A 284 8.26 -11.39 -8.49
CA GLN A 284 8.18 -10.38 -9.56
C GLN A 284 9.24 -9.29 -9.38
N ALA A 285 9.49 -8.86 -8.15
CA ALA A 285 10.49 -7.83 -7.85
C ALA A 285 11.93 -8.37 -7.85
N GLY A 286 12.10 -9.68 -7.66
CA GLY A 286 13.43 -10.31 -7.56
C GLY A 286 14.13 -10.01 -6.25
N ILE A 287 13.38 -9.85 -5.16
CA ILE A 287 13.92 -9.54 -3.82
C ILE A 287 13.24 -10.41 -2.77
N GLY A 288 13.73 -10.36 -1.53
CA GLY A 288 13.10 -11.01 -0.38
C GLY A 288 12.60 -10.01 0.65
N PRO A 289 11.89 -10.49 1.67
CA PRO A 289 11.42 -9.61 2.75
C PRO A 289 12.57 -8.95 3.51
N GLU A 290 13.76 -9.55 3.51
CA GLU A 290 14.97 -8.98 4.11
C GLU A 290 15.39 -7.67 3.46
N ASP A 291 15.10 -7.47 2.18
CA ASP A 291 15.48 -6.28 1.42
C ASP A 291 14.58 -5.07 1.68
N LEU A 292 13.43 -5.27 2.33
CA LEU A 292 12.48 -4.19 2.59
C LEU A 292 12.99 -3.25 3.68
N ASP A 293 12.91 -1.94 3.44
CA ASP A 293 13.24 -0.91 4.44
C ASP A 293 12.01 -0.48 5.25
N LEU A 294 10.81 -0.59 4.68
CA LEU A 294 9.57 -0.27 5.39
C LEU A 294 8.37 -0.98 4.75
N VAL A 295 7.32 -1.15 5.54
CA VAL A 295 6.09 -1.82 5.11
C VAL A 295 4.85 -1.03 5.56
N GLU A 296 3.91 -0.81 4.65
CA GLU A 296 2.56 -0.32 4.97
C GLU A 296 1.60 -1.48 4.69
N LEU A 297 1.14 -2.13 5.74
CA LEU A 297 0.26 -3.30 5.62
C LEU A 297 -1.16 -3.00 6.10
N HIS A 298 -2.06 -3.93 5.86
CA HIS A 298 -3.49 -3.78 6.15
C HIS A 298 -3.80 -4.12 7.61
N ASP A 299 -3.70 -3.13 8.47
CA ASP A 299 -3.98 -3.23 9.90
C ASP A 299 -5.38 -2.70 10.24
N CYS A 300 -6.39 -3.19 9.56
CA CYS A 300 -7.76 -2.74 9.87
C CYS A 300 -8.16 -3.03 11.32
N PHE A 301 -7.47 -3.95 11.97
CA PHE A 301 -7.54 -4.27 13.40
C PHE A 301 -6.14 -4.62 13.87
N ALA A 302 -5.87 -4.42 15.16
CA ALA A 302 -4.56 -4.75 15.73
C ALA A 302 -4.21 -6.24 15.54
N THR A 303 -5.22 -7.10 15.62
CA THR A 303 -5.08 -8.54 15.37
C THR A 303 -4.62 -8.84 13.93
N ALA A 304 -5.12 -8.08 12.96
CA ALA A 304 -4.73 -8.23 11.56
C ALA A 304 -3.25 -7.88 11.37
N GLU A 305 -2.78 -6.81 11.99
CA GLU A 305 -1.37 -6.43 11.85
C GLU A 305 -0.45 -7.55 12.31
N LEU A 306 -0.71 -8.13 13.47
CA LEU A 306 0.12 -9.22 13.99
C LEU A 306 0.22 -10.37 12.96
N VAL A 307 -0.92 -10.83 12.46
CA VAL A 307 -0.97 -11.96 11.54
C VAL A 307 -0.24 -11.64 10.23
N HIS A 308 -0.29 -10.39 9.78
CA HIS A 308 0.35 -10.00 8.54
C HIS A 308 1.88 -9.86 8.64
N TYR A 309 2.47 -9.77 9.83
CA TYR A 309 3.93 -9.89 9.97
C TYR A 309 4.40 -11.25 9.43
N ASP A 310 3.68 -12.30 9.83
CA ASP A 310 3.93 -13.68 9.40
C ASP A 310 3.56 -13.85 7.91
N ASN A 311 2.36 -13.38 7.52
CA ASN A 311 1.85 -13.56 6.15
C ASN A 311 2.70 -12.88 5.08
N LEU A 312 3.33 -11.76 5.43
CA LEU A 312 4.25 -11.04 4.53
C LEU A 312 5.69 -11.51 4.68
N MET A 313 5.90 -12.58 5.48
CA MET A 313 7.21 -13.20 5.71
C MET A 313 8.24 -12.23 6.33
N LEU A 314 7.76 -11.26 7.13
CA LEU A 314 8.65 -10.34 7.85
C LEU A 314 9.34 -11.05 9.03
N CYS A 315 8.86 -12.23 9.37
CA CYS A 315 9.39 -13.13 10.40
C CYS A 315 9.18 -14.58 9.95
N GLU A 316 9.76 -15.51 10.64
CA GLU A 316 9.52 -16.96 10.44
C GLU A 316 8.06 -17.28 10.78
N GLU A 317 7.51 -18.31 10.18
CA GLU A 317 6.13 -18.74 10.46
C GLU A 317 5.92 -18.98 11.95
N GLY A 318 4.91 -18.33 12.51
CA GLY A 318 4.61 -18.38 13.94
C GLY A 318 5.41 -17.40 14.79
N GLY A 319 6.34 -16.64 14.18
CA GLY A 319 7.24 -15.73 14.89
C GLY A 319 6.74 -14.29 15.08
N ALA A 320 5.47 -14.01 14.77
CA ALA A 320 4.96 -12.65 14.77
C ALA A 320 5.02 -11.96 16.13
N VAL A 321 4.82 -12.73 17.22
CA VAL A 321 4.88 -12.19 18.59
C VAL A 321 6.31 -11.73 18.90
N ASP A 322 7.30 -12.60 18.66
CA ASP A 322 8.71 -12.28 18.91
C ASP A 322 9.18 -11.11 18.02
N PHE A 323 8.72 -11.07 16.77
CA PHE A 323 8.99 -9.96 15.86
C PHE A 323 8.49 -8.63 16.43
N PHE A 324 7.25 -8.62 16.94
CA PHE A 324 6.70 -7.40 17.55
C PHE A 324 7.46 -7.01 18.83
N GLU A 325 7.66 -7.97 19.73
CA GLU A 325 8.30 -7.71 21.04
C GLU A 325 9.79 -7.34 20.91
N SER A 326 10.44 -7.71 19.79
CA SER A 326 11.82 -7.27 19.49
C SER A 326 11.92 -5.77 19.24
N GLY A 327 10.79 -5.08 19.00
CA GLY A 327 10.77 -3.68 18.61
C GLY A 327 10.95 -3.45 17.11
N ALA A 328 11.13 -4.51 16.32
CA ALA A 328 11.42 -4.39 14.88
C ALA A 328 10.38 -3.55 14.12
N PRO A 329 9.05 -3.68 14.37
CA PRO A 329 8.07 -2.92 13.57
C PRO A 329 7.85 -1.47 14.00
N TRP A 330 8.52 -1.00 15.06
CA TRP A 330 8.47 0.41 15.42
C TRP A 330 9.23 1.26 14.38
N ARG A 331 8.93 2.56 14.31
CA ARG A 331 9.54 3.48 13.34
C ARG A 331 11.07 3.42 13.34
N ASP A 332 11.65 3.33 14.50
CA ASP A 332 13.11 3.29 14.67
C ASP A 332 13.66 1.86 14.79
N GLY A 333 12.81 0.86 14.52
CA GLY A 333 13.19 -0.55 14.59
C GLY A 333 13.82 -1.06 13.30
N ALA A 334 14.15 -2.36 13.30
CA ALA A 334 14.86 -2.97 12.18
C ALA A 334 14.00 -3.16 10.91
N LYS A 335 12.68 -3.18 11.07
CA LYS A 335 11.73 -3.39 9.95
C LYS A 335 10.47 -2.56 10.22
N PRO A 336 10.52 -1.23 10.02
CA PRO A 336 9.38 -0.35 10.33
C PRO A 336 8.09 -0.76 9.61
N VAL A 337 6.99 -0.83 10.36
CA VAL A 337 5.67 -1.20 9.84
C VAL A 337 4.66 -0.10 10.22
N ASN A 338 3.89 0.32 9.22
CA ASN A 338 2.79 1.28 9.40
C ASN A 338 3.26 2.59 10.05
N VAL A 339 4.34 3.14 9.51
CA VAL A 339 4.91 4.40 9.98
C VAL A 339 3.94 5.57 9.77
N SER A 340 3.04 5.42 8.82
CA SER A 340 1.96 6.39 8.57
C SER A 340 0.97 6.50 9.73
N GLY A 341 0.94 5.52 10.64
CA GLY A 341 -0.10 5.32 11.66
C GLY A 341 -1.05 4.18 11.31
N GLY A 342 -0.87 3.58 10.13
CA GLY A 342 -1.68 2.45 9.69
C GLY A 342 -3.16 2.82 9.50
N LEU A 343 -3.97 1.83 9.20
CA LEU A 343 -5.40 2.00 9.04
C LEU A 343 -6.07 2.37 10.38
N GLN A 344 -5.50 1.89 11.49
CA GLN A 344 -6.05 2.17 12.83
C GLN A 344 -6.03 3.66 13.15
N SER A 345 -4.98 4.38 12.74
CA SER A 345 -4.80 5.76 13.17
C SER A 345 -4.67 6.76 12.01
N LYS A 346 -3.96 6.43 10.92
CA LYS A 346 -4.01 7.25 9.71
C LYS A 346 -5.44 7.29 9.19
N GLY A 347 -6.14 6.15 9.26
CA GLY A 347 -7.53 6.03 8.84
C GLY A 347 -7.73 5.08 7.66
N HIS A 348 -9.00 4.75 7.42
CA HIS A 348 -9.34 3.74 6.41
C HIS A 348 -10.56 4.16 5.57
N PRO A 349 -10.42 5.19 4.71
CA PRO A 349 -11.44 5.42 3.68
C PRO A 349 -11.23 4.35 2.61
N ILE A 350 -12.05 3.32 2.66
CA ILE A 350 -11.83 1.98 2.09
C ILE A 350 -11.16 2.01 0.72
N ALA A 351 -11.76 2.68 -0.26
CA ALA A 351 -11.24 2.66 -1.63
C ALA A 351 -9.96 3.51 -1.80
N ALA A 352 -9.68 4.44 -0.89
CA ALA A 352 -8.47 5.26 -0.95
C ALA A 352 -7.25 4.52 -0.38
N THR A 353 -7.47 3.59 0.54
CA THR A 353 -6.43 3.01 1.41
C THR A 353 -5.28 2.37 0.62
N GLY A 354 -5.60 1.56 -0.40
CA GLY A 354 -4.55 0.87 -1.16
C GLY A 354 -3.60 1.83 -1.87
N ILE A 355 -4.10 2.95 -2.38
CA ILE A 355 -3.25 3.99 -2.99
C ILE A 355 -2.54 4.79 -1.90
N ALA A 356 -3.20 5.08 -0.78
CA ALA A 356 -2.61 5.84 0.33
C ALA A 356 -1.43 5.10 0.98
N ASN A 357 -1.50 3.76 1.07
CA ASN A 357 -0.36 2.97 1.55
C ASN A 357 0.82 3.07 0.59
N ILE A 358 0.56 3.07 -0.71
CA ILE A 358 1.59 3.26 -1.73
C ILE A 358 2.14 4.71 -1.67
N HIS A 359 1.26 5.71 -1.49
CA HIS A 359 1.67 7.11 -1.30
C HIS A 359 2.70 7.22 -0.17
N GLU A 360 2.46 6.60 0.94
CA GLU A 360 3.41 6.60 2.06
C GLU A 360 4.77 6.00 1.66
N UNK A 361 4.78 4.86 0.96
CA UNK A 361 5.85 4.35 0.48
C UNK A 361 6.55 5.19 -0.37
N VAL A 362 5.91 6.03 -1.30
CA VAL A 362 6.53 7.02 -2.19
C VAL A 362 7.21 8.16 -1.42
N MET A 363 6.53 8.70 -0.42
CA MET A 363 7.09 9.80 0.38
C MET A 363 8.41 9.41 1.05
N HIS A 364 8.49 8.21 1.63
CA HIS A 364 9.74 7.73 2.25
C HIS A 364 10.85 7.52 1.23
N LEU A 365 10.53 6.93 0.09
CA LEU A 365 11.53 6.64 -0.96
C LEU A 365 12.08 7.91 -1.61
N ARG A 366 11.29 8.99 -1.59
CA ARG A 366 11.69 10.31 -2.07
C ARG A 366 12.42 11.15 -1.02
N GLY A 367 12.41 10.74 0.25
CA GLY A 367 12.93 11.55 1.35
C GLY A 367 12.02 12.72 1.70
N GLU A 368 10.72 12.59 1.44
CA GLU A 368 9.72 13.66 1.58
C GLU A 368 8.71 13.39 2.72
N ALA A 369 8.98 12.39 3.58
CA ALA A 369 8.03 11.97 4.61
C ALA A 369 8.06 12.86 5.86
N GLY A 370 8.92 13.88 5.91
CA GLY A 370 8.98 14.81 7.04
C GLY A 370 9.39 14.13 8.34
N ASP A 371 8.73 14.47 9.45
CA ASP A 371 9.11 13.99 10.78
C ASP A 371 9.04 12.46 10.95
N ARG A 372 8.30 11.77 10.05
CA ARG A 372 8.20 10.31 10.12
C ARG A 372 9.20 9.60 9.20
N GLN A 373 10.09 10.32 8.54
CA GLN A 373 11.02 9.78 7.54
C GLN A 373 11.81 8.59 8.07
N ILE A 374 11.83 7.52 7.29
CA ILE A 374 12.76 6.40 7.47
C ILE A 374 14.00 6.74 6.62
N GLU A 375 15.09 7.07 7.30
CA GLU A 375 16.30 7.54 6.64
C GLU A 375 16.93 6.44 5.77
N GLY A 376 17.26 6.81 4.54
CA GLY A 376 17.91 5.91 3.60
C GLY A 376 16.99 4.84 3.00
N ALA A 377 15.68 4.94 3.18
CA ALA A 377 14.72 3.97 2.62
C ALA A 377 14.85 3.90 1.10
N ARG A 378 14.95 2.68 0.57
CA ARG A 378 15.09 2.40 -0.86
C ARG A 378 14.05 1.42 -1.37
N VAL A 379 13.53 0.55 -0.53
CA VAL A 379 12.58 -0.48 -0.91
C VAL A 379 11.42 -0.50 0.09
N GLY A 380 10.21 -0.37 -0.42
CA GLY A 380 9.01 -0.41 0.43
C GLY A 380 7.95 -1.35 -0.13
N LEU A 381 7.18 -1.97 0.77
CA LEU A 381 6.06 -2.84 0.40
C LEU A 381 4.75 -2.26 0.92
N ALA A 382 3.76 -2.14 0.05
CA ALA A 382 2.39 -1.77 0.39
C ALA A 382 1.47 -2.97 0.19
N HIS A 383 0.68 -3.28 1.22
CA HIS A 383 -0.23 -4.44 1.24
C HIS A 383 -1.64 -3.99 1.63
N VAL A 384 -2.63 -4.53 0.97
CA VAL A 384 -4.04 -4.34 1.32
C VAL A 384 -4.82 -5.62 1.05
N ILE A 385 -5.71 -5.97 1.97
CA ILE A 385 -6.59 -7.13 1.82
C ILE A 385 -8.04 -6.65 1.79
N GLY A 386 -8.82 -7.12 0.82
CA GLY A 386 -10.26 -6.88 0.73
C GLY A 386 -11.00 -8.12 1.17
N LEU A 387 -11.72 -8.03 2.30
CA LEU A 387 -12.48 -9.16 2.80
C LEU A 387 -13.51 -9.61 1.78
N GLY A 388 -13.55 -10.90 1.51
CA GLY A 388 -14.35 -11.50 0.44
C GLY A 388 -13.49 -11.86 -0.76
N SER A 389 -12.19 -11.99 -0.54
CA SER A 389 -11.22 -12.60 -1.48
C SER A 389 -10.53 -11.61 -2.43
N ALA A 390 -9.80 -10.64 -1.86
CA ALA A 390 -8.92 -9.79 -2.67
C ALA A 390 -7.67 -9.42 -1.87
N CYS A 391 -6.51 -9.43 -2.53
CA CYS A 391 -5.27 -8.97 -1.90
C CYS A 391 -4.41 -8.24 -2.94
N GLY A 392 -3.95 -7.05 -2.58
CA GLY A 392 -3.01 -6.29 -3.40
C GLY A 392 -1.68 -6.14 -2.68
N VAL A 393 -0.58 -6.44 -3.39
CA VAL A 393 0.78 -6.21 -2.88
C VAL A 393 1.57 -5.48 -3.95
N HIS A 394 2.18 -4.36 -3.54
CA HIS A 394 3.04 -3.56 -4.42
C HIS A 394 4.41 -3.41 -3.75
N ILE A 395 5.48 -3.61 -4.54
CA ILE A 395 6.85 -3.36 -4.07
C ILE A 395 7.41 -2.21 -4.91
N LEU A 396 7.97 -1.22 -4.23
CA LEU A 396 8.46 0.02 -4.80
C LEU A 396 9.94 0.18 -4.50
N GLU A 397 10.69 0.76 -5.44
CA GLU A 397 12.12 1.02 -5.29
C GLU A 397 12.51 2.45 -5.72
N UNK A 398 13.31 3.07 -4.96
CA UNK A 398 13.85 4.31 -5.27
C UNK A 398 14.80 4.17 -6.36
N VAL A 399 14.82 5.09 -7.27
CA VAL A 399 15.66 5.09 -8.47
C VAL A 399 17.13 5.26 -8.13
N ALA A 400 17.44 5.94 -7.05
CA ALA A 400 18.81 6.27 -6.60
C ALA A 400 19.81 5.11 -6.54
N UNK A 401 19.33 4.08 -6.45
CA UNK A 401 20.09 2.89 -6.42
C UNK A 401 20.67 2.47 -7.75
N UNK A 402 20.12 2.84 -8.53
CA UNK A 402 20.62 2.45 -9.75
C UNK A 402 21.76 3.32 -10.21
N PHE A 403 21.68 4.53 -10.04
CA PHE A 403 22.75 5.47 -10.41
C PHE A 403 23.90 5.45 -9.39
N SER A 404 23.62 5.38 -8.12
CA SER A 404 24.66 5.36 -7.09
C SER A 404 25.49 4.05 -7.12
N ARG A 405 24.84 2.92 -7.40
CA ARG A 405 25.58 1.65 -7.56
C ARG A 405 26.49 1.71 -8.78
N LEU A 406 26.04 2.36 -9.86
CA LEU A 406 26.88 2.53 -11.06
C LEU A 406 28.03 3.51 -10.76
N ILE A 407 27.75 4.61 -10.08
CA ILE A 407 28.76 5.61 -9.68
C ILE A 407 29.73 5.00 -8.66
N SER A 408 29.26 4.30 -7.62
CA SER A 408 30.14 3.67 -6.63
C SER A 408 30.94 2.51 -7.24
N PHE A 409 30.36 1.81 -8.22
CA PHE A 409 31.11 0.77 -8.97
C PHE A 409 32.19 1.43 -9.84
N VAL A 410 31.86 2.52 -10.53
CA VAL A 410 32.80 3.31 -11.35
C VAL A 410 33.86 3.95 -10.44
N GLU A 411 33.50 4.53 -9.31
CA GLU A 411 34.42 5.09 -8.31
C GLU A 411 35.31 4.00 -7.67
N SER A 412 34.76 2.87 -7.39
CA SER A 412 35.52 1.71 -6.91
C SER A 412 36.52 1.20 -7.97
N UNK A 413 36.17 1.39 -9.07
CA UNK A 413 36.92 0.98 -10.04
C UNK A 413 37.97 1.88 -10.34
N LEU A 414 37.66 3.14 -10.30
CA LEU A 414 38.65 4.21 -10.43
C LEU A 414 39.65 4.20 -9.26
N ASN A 415 39.18 4.03 -8.06
CA ASN A 415 40.04 3.92 -6.86
C ASN A 415 40.91 2.65 -6.84
N LYS A 416 40.45 1.58 -7.44
CA LYS A 416 41.29 0.37 -7.61
C LYS A 416 42.39 0.59 -8.68
N GLN A 417 42.07 1.36 -9.72
CA GLN A 417 43.04 1.73 -10.75
C GLN A 417 44.11 2.69 -10.23
N THR A 418 43.75 3.63 -9.34
CA THR A 418 44.74 4.54 -8.73
C THR A 418 45.68 3.85 -7.74
N LYS A 419 45.31 2.70 -7.20
CA LYS A 419 46.18 1.93 -6.30
C LYS A 419 47.21 1.07 -7.07
N TYR A 420 47.05 0.88 -8.37
CA TYR A 420 47.98 0.17 -9.27
C TYR A 420 48.61 1.07 -10.33
N UNK A 421 48.50 2.15 -10.24
CA UNK A 421 48.94 2.99 -11.19
C UNK A 421 50.20 3.57 -10.90
N UNK A 422 50.60 2.96 -10.99
CA UNK A 422 51.67 3.47 -11.13
C UNK A 422 52.35 2.76 -12.12
N ILE A 423 51.82 2.47 -12.91
CA ILE A 423 52.54 2.00 -14.10
C ILE A 423 51.76 2.45 -15.33
N SER A 424 52.38 3.45 -15.88
CA SER A 424 52.23 3.96 -17.26
C SER A 424 51.06 3.56 -18.19
N UNK A 425 50.51 4.55 -18.46
CA UNK A 425 49.49 4.62 -19.12
C UNK A 425 49.13 4.24 -20.29
N LEU A 426 48.39 3.69 -20.45
CA LEU A 426 47.74 3.83 -21.77
C LEU A 426 46.23 3.78 -21.59
N ASP A 427 45.63 4.88 -21.93
CA ASP A 427 44.21 5.06 -21.85
C ASP A 427 43.47 4.09 -22.78
N GLN A 428 42.93 3.01 -22.22
CA GLN A 428 42.03 2.12 -22.93
C GLN A 428 40.71 2.01 -22.10
N PHE A 429 39.62 2.50 -22.67
CA PHE A 429 38.30 2.31 -22.11
C PHE A 429 37.56 1.22 -22.89
N TRP A 430 36.93 0.28 -22.13
CA TRP A 430 36.07 -0.74 -22.71
C TRP A 430 34.61 -0.28 -22.64
N VAL A 431 33.99 -0.20 -23.81
CA VAL A 431 32.53 0.08 -23.88
C VAL A 431 31.86 -1.21 -24.34
N PHE A 432 30.95 -1.69 -23.55
CA PHE A 432 30.16 -2.88 -23.88
C PHE A 432 28.89 -2.43 -24.62
N GLY A 433 28.85 -2.72 -25.92
CA GLY A 433 27.63 -2.63 -26.73
C GLY A 433 27.25 -4.06 -27.16
N ASP A 434 25.98 -4.19 -27.52
CA ASP A 434 25.44 -5.52 -27.88
C ASP A 434 26.30 -6.24 -28.91
N SER A 435 26.91 -7.31 -28.46
CA SER A 435 27.49 -8.44 -29.19
C SER A 435 28.98 -8.55 -29.45
N LYS A 436 29.83 -7.56 -29.25
CA LYS A 436 31.32 -7.79 -29.22
C LYS A 436 32.07 -6.58 -28.63
N PRO A 437 33.13 -6.78 -27.86
CA PRO A 437 33.94 -5.67 -27.35
C PRO A 437 34.77 -5.00 -28.49
N ARG A 438 34.71 -3.68 -28.52
CA ARG A 438 35.59 -2.88 -29.40
C ARG A 438 36.48 -1.96 -28.58
N VAL A 439 37.73 -1.89 -28.94
CA VAL A 439 38.68 -0.96 -28.33
C VAL A 439 38.59 0.35 -29.12
N ILE A 440 38.33 1.45 -28.42
CA ILE A 440 38.39 2.78 -29.01
C ILE A 440 39.65 3.47 -28.43
N SER A 441 40.59 3.78 -29.25
CA SER A 441 41.76 4.58 -28.89
C SER A 441 41.40 6.06 -29.10
N ILE A 442 41.54 6.86 -28.07
CA ILE A 442 41.41 8.30 -28.16
C ILE A 442 42.85 8.88 -28.15
N THR A 443 43.30 9.28 -29.33
CA THR A 443 44.52 10.09 -29.46
C THR A 443 44.09 11.55 -29.60
N GLY A 444 44.48 12.40 -28.65
CA GLY A 444 44.32 13.83 -28.74
C GLY A 444 45.39 14.55 -28.00
#